data_3194514fb2a5d27e1d1017d618e4becd
#
_entry.id   3194514fb2a5d27e1d1017d618e4becd
#
_cell.length_a   1.000
_cell.length_b   1.000
_cell.length_c   1.000
_cell.angle_alpha   90.00
_cell.angle_beta   90.00
_cell.angle_gamma   90.00
#
_symmetry.space_group_name_H-M   'P 1'
#
loop_
_entity.id
_entity.type
_entity.pdbx_description
1 polymer ?
#
loop_
_entity_poly.entity_id
_entity_poly.type
_entity_poly.pdbx_seq_one_letter_code
_entity_poly.pdbx_strand_id
1 'polypeptide(L)'
;MNNQFKHICVIGLGYIGLPTAATFAAHGIKVTGVDVNQHAVDMINQGKVHIVEPDLDALVKVVVAKGMLSARTKPVEADAYIVAVPTPFKDDYQPDLKYIEAASKALAPYLKPGNLVILESTSPVGATEQMAAWLAEARPDLTFPEQAGEQADILVAHCPERVLPGKVLQELISNDRIIGGMTQLSSTAASNLYKTFVQGGCIETNARTAEMCKLTENSFRDVNIAFANELSIICDKLDINVWELIALANRHPRVNILQPGPGVGGHCIAVDPWFIVAKTPEQARLIRTAREVNDAKPEWVIDQVKIKIAEFLQAHPEKTIQDVTVACYGLAFKPDIDDLRESPAMAIVKKLSKELNSLYVIEPNINELPNLLKDSNIRLIDLNDAKQLNIDINIVLVAHKEFSFTKLGIHDEKTVFCLLKD
;
A
#
# COMPACT_ATOMS: atom_id res chain seq x y z
N MET A 1 10.16 -30.31 16.18
CA MET A 1 10.52 -30.43 14.74
C MET A 1 11.89 -29.82 14.59
N ASN A 2 12.88 -30.54 14.03
CA ASN A 2 14.19 -29.94 13.74
C ASN A 2 13.98 -28.89 12.64
N ASN A 3 14.09 -27.61 12.99
CA ASN A 3 14.00 -26.54 12.03
C ASN A 3 15.21 -26.62 11.08
N GLN A 4 14.95 -26.86 9.81
CA GLN A 4 15.98 -26.97 8.78
C GLN A 4 16.73 -25.63 8.59
N PHE A 5 16.05 -24.51 8.86
CA PHE A 5 16.58 -23.16 8.66
C PHE A 5 16.97 -22.56 10.03
N LYS A 6 18.26 -22.35 10.25
CA LYS A 6 18.81 -21.76 11.48
C LYS A 6 19.16 -20.28 11.33
N HIS A 7 19.52 -19.90 10.11
CA HIS A 7 19.92 -18.54 9.74
C HIS A 7 19.25 -18.12 8.44
N ILE A 8 18.55 -16.99 8.44
CA ILE A 8 17.94 -16.42 7.23
C ILE A 8 18.48 -15.02 6.97
N CYS A 9 18.48 -14.62 5.69
CA CYS A 9 18.84 -13.29 5.23
C CYS A 9 17.60 -12.62 4.62
N VAL A 10 17.16 -11.48 5.18
CA VAL A 10 16.00 -10.71 4.68
C VAL A 10 16.50 -9.47 3.97
N ILE A 11 16.20 -9.32 2.67
CA ILE A 11 16.67 -8.23 1.80
C ILE A 11 15.55 -7.24 1.56
N GLY A 12 15.76 -5.99 1.97
CA GLY A 12 14.75 -4.95 2.10
C GLY A 12 14.16 -4.94 3.51
N LEU A 13 14.43 -3.87 4.28
CA LEU A 13 13.99 -3.73 5.67
C LEU A 13 12.93 -2.62 5.81
N GLY A 14 12.07 -2.47 4.81
CA GLY A 14 10.93 -1.57 4.84
C GLY A 14 9.75 -2.12 5.66
N TYR A 15 8.54 -1.62 5.34
CA TYR A 15 7.28 -1.92 6.05
C TYR A 15 6.90 -3.41 6.12
N ILE A 16 7.45 -4.24 5.25
CA ILE A 16 7.23 -5.70 5.25
C ILE A 16 8.46 -6.43 5.77
N GLY A 17 9.63 -6.17 5.21
CA GLY A 17 10.81 -6.96 5.52
C GLY A 17 11.31 -6.82 6.95
N LEU A 18 11.24 -5.63 7.57
CA LEU A 18 11.67 -5.46 8.96
C LEU A 18 10.73 -6.18 9.95
N PRO A 19 9.40 -6.06 9.87
CA PRO A 19 8.49 -6.87 10.69
C PRO A 19 8.67 -8.38 10.49
N THR A 20 8.80 -8.84 9.23
CA THR A 20 9.06 -10.25 8.92
C THR A 20 10.37 -10.73 9.56
N ALA A 21 11.47 -9.96 9.43
CA ALA A 21 12.76 -10.26 10.02
C ALA A 21 12.70 -10.34 11.56
N ALA A 22 12.05 -9.36 12.19
CA ALA A 22 11.89 -9.31 13.64
C ALA A 22 11.03 -10.47 14.16
N THR A 23 9.98 -10.85 13.43
CA THR A 23 9.09 -11.95 13.79
C THR A 23 9.82 -13.30 13.73
N PHE A 24 10.59 -13.59 12.66
CA PHE A 24 11.44 -14.77 12.60
C PHE A 24 12.45 -14.81 13.76
N ALA A 25 13.10 -13.68 14.04
CA ALA A 25 14.08 -13.57 15.11
C ALA A 25 13.46 -13.84 16.49
N ALA A 26 12.24 -13.35 16.73
CA ALA A 26 11.49 -13.61 17.97
C ALA A 26 11.14 -15.10 18.15
N HIS A 27 11.00 -15.84 17.05
CA HIS A 27 10.68 -17.27 17.07
C HIS A 27 11.91 -18.17 16.94
N GLY A 28 13.11 -17.62 17.24
CA GLY A 28 14.32 -18.42 17.44
C GLY A 28 15.15 -18.68 16.17
N ILE A 29 14.85 -18.03 15.06
CA ILE A 29 15.67 -18.07 13.87
C ILE A 29 16.65 -16.88 13.90
N LYS A 30 17.95 -17.11 13.67
CA LYS A 30 18.91 -16.01 13.50
C LYS A 30 18.62 -15.29 12.19
N VAL A 31 18.53 -13.97 12.22
CA VAL A 31 18.22 -13.16 11.05
C VAL A 31 19.30 -12.12 10.79
N THR A 32 19.77 -12.05 9.55
CA THR A 32 20.53 -10.91 9.04
C THR A 32 19.63 -10.13 8.09
N GLY A 33 19.24 -8.94 8.48
CA GLY A 33 18.54 -8.01 7.60
C GLY A 33 19.54 -7.25 6.70
N VAL A 34 19.13 -6.97 5.47
CA VAL A 34 19.94 -6.22 4.49
C VAL A 34 19.13 -5.07 3.94
N ASP A 35 19.68 -3.86 4.02
CA ASP A 35 19.09 -2.69 3.40
C ASP A 35 20.19 -1.78 2.83
N VAL A 36 19.93 -1.17 1.67
CA VAL A 36 20.87 -0.24 1.03
C VAL A 36 21.00 1.08 1.79
N ASN A 37 20.01 1.41 2.62
CA ASN A 37 19.99 2.61 3.45
C ASN A 37 20.81 2.39 4.72
N GLN A 38 22.02 2.94 4.79
CA GLN A 38 22.90 2.83 5.96
C GLN A 38 22.24 3.37 7.23
N HIS A 39 21.46 4.45 7.15
CA HIS A 39 20.77 5.01 8.30
C HIS A 39 19.76 4.02 8.92
N ALA A 40 18.98 3.32 8.09
CA ALA A 40 18.08 2.28 8.54
C ALA A 40 18.84 1.12 9.22
N VAL A 41 19.95 0.69 8.63
CA VAL A 41 20.85 -0.34 9.20
C VAL A 41 21.36 0.06 10.57
N ASP A 42 21.83 1.31 10.71
CA ASP A 42 22.38 1.81 11.97
C ASP A 42 21.30 1.91 13.07
N MET A 43 20.11 2.38 12.72
CA MET A 43 18.96 2.43 13.64
C MET A 43 18.58 1.03 14.14
N ILE A 44 18.43 0.07 13.24
CA ILE A 44 18.04 -1.30 13.58
C ILE A 44 19.08 -1.93 14.51
N ASN A 45 20.37 -1.77 14.22
CA ASN A 45 21.44 -2.30 15.08
C ASN A 45 21.50 -1.65 16.47
N GLN A 46 20.91 -0.45 16.63
CA GLN A 46 20.69 0.20 17.93
C GLN A 46 19.39 -0.26 18.62
N GLY A 47 18.65 -1.19 18.04
CA GLY A 47 17.34 -1.63 18.54
C GLY A 47 16.23 -0.59 18.34
N LYS A 48 16.36 0.28 17.31
CA LYS A 48 15.37 1.30 16.93
C LYS A 48 14.76 0.96 15.57
N VAL A 49 13.61 1.54 15.28
CA VAL A 49 12.93 1.38 13.99
C VAL A 49 12.90 2.72 13.22
N HIS A 50 12.91 2.64 11.90
CA HIS A 50 12.81 3.79 10.98
C HIS A 50 11.45 3.87 10.27
N ILE A 51 10.52 2.98 10.65
CA ILE A 51 9.15 2.91 10.14
C ILE A 51 8.17 2.94 11.32
N VAL A 52 6.96 3.40 11.09
CA VAL A 52 5.91 3.48 12.12
C VAL A 52 5.01 2.26 12.01
N GLU A 53 5.08 1.37 12.99
CA GLU A 53 4.20 0.21 13.12
C GLU A 53 4.06 -0.11 14.62
N PRO A 54 2.84 -0.29 15.14
CA PRO A 54 2.62 -0.62 16.56
C PRO A 54 3.45 -1.83 17.02
N ASP A 55 4.03 -1.72 18.20
CA ASP A 55 4.80 -2.75 18.90
C ASP A 55 6.09 -3.22 18.20
N LEU A 56 6.39 -2.74 17.00
CA LEU A 56 7.57 -3.16 16.24
C LEU A 56 8.88 -2.69 16.91
N ASP A 57 8.90 -1.49 17.48
CA ASP A 57 10.07 -0.94 18.18
C ASP A 57 10.45 -1.79 19.38
N ALA A 58 9.47 -2.19 20.19
CA ALA A 58 9.68 -3.07 21.33
C ALA A 58 10.21 -4.45 20.89
N LEU A 59 9.66 -5.01 19.82
CA LEU A 59 10.09 -6.29 19.27
C LEU A 59 11.52 -6.23 18.74
N VAL A 60 11.86 -5.24 17.90
CA VAL A 60 13.19 -5.06 17.32
C VAL A 60 14.23 -4.87 18.43
N LYS A 61 13.93 -4.04 19.43
CA LYS A 61 14.83 -3.84 20.58
C LYS A 61 15.17 -5.14 21.29
N VAL A 62 14.18 -6.01 21.52
CA VAL A 62 14.38 -7.29 22.21
C VAL A 62 15.21 -8.26 21.36
N VAL A 63 14.89 -8.43 20.07
CA VAL A 63 15.58 -9.42 19.23
C VAL A 63 17.01 -8.99 18.88
N VAL A 64 17.27 -7.69 18.74
CA VAL A 64 18.62 -7.15 18.55
C VAL A 64 19.47 -7.34 19.82
N ALA A 65 18.91 -7.01 21.00
CA ALA A 65 19.61 -7.22 22.27
C ALA A 65 19.97 -8.70 22.53
N LYS A 66 19.15 -9.63 22.04
CA LYS A 66 19.42 -11.07 22.09
C LYS A 66 20.40 -11.57 21.03
N GLY A 67 20.87 -10.70 20.12
CA GLY A 67 21.73 -11.08 18.99
C GLY A 67 21.04 -11.95 17.94
N MET A 68 19.69 -11.99 17.92
CA MET A 68 18.91 -12.76 16.98
C MET A 68 18.62 -12.01 15.68
N LEU A 69 18.63 -10.67 15.70
CA LEU A 69 18.53 -9.80 14.55
C LEU A 69 19.74 -8.87 14.50
N SER A 70 20.35 -8.76 13.31
CA SER A 70 21.35 -7.74 12.98
C SER A 70 21.10 -7.23 11.57
N ALA A 71 21.48 -5.98 11.27
CA ALA A 71 21.30 -5.38 9.96
C ALA A 71 22.65 -5.06 9.30
N ARG A 72 22.72 -5.13 7.95
CA ARG A 72 23.90 -4.83 7.12
C ARG A 72 23.48 -4.24 5.78
N THR A 73 24.46 -3.71 5.04
CA THR A 73 24.23 -3.22 3.68
C THR A 73 24.49 -4.25 2.59
N LYS A 74 25.01 -5.42 2.95
CA LYS A 74 25.32 -6.53 2.00
C LYS A 74 24.82 -7.85 2.57
N PRO A 75 24.33 -8.76 1.70
CA PRO A 75 23.93 -10.11 2.08
C PRO A 75 25.08 -10.89 2.74
N VAL A 76 24.72 -11.99 3.38
CA VAL A 76 25.63 -12.94 4.00
C VAL A 76 25.17 -14.35 3.66
N GLU A 77 26.05 -15.36 3.86
CA GLU A 77 25.64 -16.76 3.78
C GLU A 77 24.53 -17.07 4.78
N ALA A 78 23.48 -17.73 4.31
CA ALA A 78 22.32 -18.11 5.08
C ALA A 78 21.70 -19.40 4.53
N ASP A 79 20.78 -19.99 5.28
CA ASP A 79 20.04 -21.18 4.82
C ASP A 79 18.89 -20.79 3.88
N ALA A 80 18.29 -19.61 4.11
CA ALA A 80 17.25 -19.07 3.25
C ALA A 80 17.38 -17.55 3.09
N TYR A 81 16.87 -17.06 1.96
CA TYR A 81 16.85 -15.64 1.58
C TYR A 81 15.41 -15.20 1.31
N ILE A 82 14.99 -14.08 1.90
CA ILE A 82 13.68 -13.48 1.67
C ILE A 82 13.91 -12.12 1.01
N VAL A 83 13.35 -11.92 -0.18
CA VAL A 83 13.44 -10.67 -0.94
C VAL A 83 12.14 -9.89 -0.75
N ALA A 84 12.23 -8.78 -0.02
CA ALA A 84 11.11 -7.90 0.36
C ALA A 84 11.40 -6.44 -0.06
N VAL A 85 11.78 -6.25 -1.33
CA VAL A 85 12.15 -4.96 -1.92
C VAL A 85 10.95 -4.31 -2.64
N PRO A 86 10.96 -2.98 -2.85
CA PRO A 86 9.90 -2.31 -3.59
C PRO A 86 9.74 -2.81 -5.04
N THR A 87 8.49 -2.80 -5.53
CA THR A 87 8.13 -3.11 -6.92
C THR A 87 7.24 -1.98 -7.48
N PRO A 88 7.80 -0.78 -7.75
CA PRO A 88 7.04 0.31 -8.33
C PRO A 88 6.69 0.03 -9.79
N PHE A 89 5.83 0.86 -10.38
CA PHE A 89 5.64 0.88 -11.84
C PHE A 89 6.38 2.08 -12.47
N LYS A 90 6.62 1.99 -13.77
CA LYS A 90 7.14 3.08 -14.61
C LYS A 90 6.00 3.95 -15.13
N ASP A 91 6.33 5.02 -15.85
CA ASP A 91 5.35 6.01 -16.35
C ASP A 91 4.21 5.41 -17.20
N ASP A 92 4.42 4.28 -17.83
CA ASP A 92 3.44 3.55 -18.65
C ASP A 92 2.72 2.41 -17.90
N TYR A 93 2.73 2.45 -16.56
CA TYR A 93 2.20 1.43 -15.67
C TYR A 93 2.86 0.04 -15.81
N GLN A 94 4.02 -0.05 -16.48
CA GLN A 94 4.80 -1.29 -16.51
C GLN A 94 5.52 -1.52 -15.19
N PRO A 95 5.53 -2.75 -14.65
CA PRO A 95 6.23 -3.05 -13.41
C PRO A 95 7.73 -2.82 -13.55
N ASP A 96 8.34 -2.19 -12.55
CA ASP A 96 9.78 -1.99 -12.48
C ASP A 96 10.44 -3.02 -11.55
N LEU A 97 11.00 -4.06 -12.13
CA LEU A 97 11.63 -5.17 -11.40
C LEU A 97 13.10 -4.94 -11.06
N LYS A 98 13.66 -3.74 -11.33
CA LYS A 98 15.09 -3.45 -11.11
C LYS A 98 15.57 -3.70 -9.68
N TYR A 99 14.68 -3.50 -8.68
CA TYR A 99 15.05 -3.74 -7.28
C TYR A 99 15.13 -5.24 -6.96
N ILE A 100 14.25 -6.07 -7.55
CA ILE A 100 14.31 -7.52 -7.44
C ILE A 100 15.57 -8.04 -8.15
N GLU A 101 15.88 -7.53 -9.35
CA GLU A 101 17.09 -7.86 -10.09
C GLU A 101 18.35 -7.52 -9.30
N ALA A 102 18.42 -6.30 -8.74
CA ALA A 102 19.56 -5.88 -7.93
C ALA A 102 19.72 -6.73 -6.66
N ALA A 103 18.62 -7.04 -5.97
CA ALA A 103 18.62 -7.94 -4.81
C ALA A 103 19.11 -9.35 -5.20
N SER A 104 18.63 -9.89 -6.32
CA SER A 104 19.04 -11.20 -6.85
C SER A 104 20.53 -11.25 -7.13
N LYS A 105 21.06 -10.25 -7.85
CA LYS A 105 22.49 -10.15 -8.15
C LYS A 105 23.34 -9.98 -6.88
N ALA A 106 22.84 -9.25 -5.88
CA ALA A 106 23.56 -9.05 -4.62
C ALA A 106 23.64 -10.32 -3.76
N LEU A 107 22.57 -11.15 -3.74
CA LEU A 107 22.53 -12.37 -2.93
C LEU A 107 23.18 -13.57 -3.64
N ALA A 108 23.22 -13.60 -4.96
CA ALA A 108 23.71 -14.72 -5.75
C ALA A 108 25.09 -15.26 -5.31
N PRO A 109 26.13 -14.44 -4.99
CA PRO A 109 27.43 -14.93 -4.53
C PRO A 109 27.39 -15.77 -3.25
N TYR A 110 26.34 -15.65 -2.45
CA TYR A 110 26.19 -16.33 -1.15
C TYR A 110 25.38 -17.63 -1.23
N LEU A 111 24.81 -17.94 -2.40
CA LEU A 111 23.99 -19.16 -2.57
C LEU A 111 24.84 -20.42 -2.53
N LYS A 112 24.26 -21.47 -1.93
CA LYS A 112 24.80 -22.83 -1.83
C LYS A 112 23.70 -23.85 -2.12
N PRO A 113 24.03 -25.06 -2.58
CA PRO A 113 23.04 -26.12 -2.74
C PRO A 113 22.23 -26.32 -1.46
N GLY A 114 20.92 -26.47 -1.60
CA GLY A 114 19.96 -26.60 -0.53
C GLY A 114 19.38 -25.27 -0.02
N ASN A 115 19.85 -24.11 -0.52
CA ASN A 115 19.29 -22.82 -0.15
C ASN A 115 17.88 -22.63 -0.71
N LEU A 116 17.05 -21.91 0.06
CA LEU A 116 15.73 -21.45 -0.32
C LEU A 116 15.74 -19.94 -0.58
N VAL A 117 15.21 -19.50 -1.71
CA VAL A 117 15.00 -18.09 -2.04
C VAL A 117 13.52 -17.83 -2.18
N ILE A 118 13.01 -16.87 -1.40
CA ILE A 118 11.59 -16.49 -1.38
C ILE A 118 11.45 -15.05 -1.86
N LEU A 119 10.60 -14.83 -2.85
CA LEU A 119 10.13 -13.49 -3.22
C LEU A 119 8.88 -13.17 -2.40
N GLU A 120 8.99 -12.23 -1.45
CA GLU A 120 7.88 -11.77 -0.61
C GLU A 120 7.23 -10.48 -1.15
N SER A 121 7.97 -9.72 -1.98
CA SER A 121 7.46 -8.51 -2.62
C SER A 121 6.24 -8.80 -3.49
N THR A 122 5.19 -7.97 -3.40
CA THR A 122 4.09 -8.01 -4.37
C THR A 122 4.64 -7.79 -5.78
N SER A 123 4.34 -8.68 -6.70
CA SER A 123 5.00 -8.74 -8.00
C SER A 123 4.05 -9.19 -9.11
N PRO A 124 4.28 -8.78 -10.36
CA PRO A 124 3.52 -9.32 -11.50
C PRO A 124 3.77 -10.82 -11.68
N VAL A 125 2.79 -11.50 -12.27
CA VAL A 125 2.89 -12.95 -12.55
C VAL A 125 4.11 -13.24 -13.43
N GLY A 126 4.96 -14.14 -12.96
CA GLY A 126 6.24 -14.53 -13.59
C GLY A 126 7.47 -13.81 -13.02
N ALA A 127 7.31 -12.93 -12.04
CA ALA A 127 8.45 -12.24 -11.41
C ALA A 127 9.35 -13.20 -10.62
N THR A 128 8.78 -14.22 -9.99
CA THR A 128 9.52 -15.26 -9.27
C THR A 128 10.39 -16.09 -10.21
N GLU A 129 9.85 -16.46 -11.38
CA GLU A 129 10.60 -17.15 -12.43
C GLU A 129 11.72 -16.24 -12.97
N GLN A 130 11.44 -14.97 -13.18
CA GLN A 130 12.43 -13.99 -13.62
C GLN A 130 13.56 -13.82 -12.59
N MET A 131 13.21 -13.78 -11.29
CA MET A 131 14.20 -13.78 -10.21
C MET A 131 15.09 -15.01 -10.27
N ALA A 132 14.50 -16.20 -10.44
CA ALA A 132 15.26 -17.44 -10.59
C ALA A 132 16.20 -17.42 -11.80
N ALA A 133 15.76 -16.86 -12.94
CA ALA A 133 16.57 -16.70 -14.13
C ALA A 133 17.81 -15.78 -13.88
N TRP A 134 17.64 -14.64 -13.22
CA TRP A 134 18.77 -13.76 -12.85
C TRP A 134 19.76 -14.42 -11.89
N LEU A 135 19.25 -15.24 -10.96
CA LEU A 135 20.09 -16.00 -10.05
C LEU A 135 20.88 -17.09 -10.82
N ALA A 136 20.23 -17.81 -11.75
CA ALA A 136 20.87 -18.82 -12.59
C ALA A 136 21.94 -18.22 -13.51
N GLU A 137 21.70 -17.05 -14.08
CA GLU A 137 22.68 -16.30 -14.87
C GLU A 137 23.93 -15.94 -14.03
N ALA A 138 23.70 -15.48 -12.79
CA ALA A 138 24.77 -15.09 -11.88
C ALA A 138 25.53 -16.30 -11.26
N ARG A 139 24.91 -17.49 -11.22
CA ARG A 139 25.44 -18.73 -10.61
C ARG A 139 25.27 -19.93 -11.55
N PRO A 140 26.01 -19.96 -12.67
CA PRO A 140 25.95 -21.06 -13.65
C PRO A 140 26.48 -22.39 -13.09
N ASP A 141 27.12 -22.37 -11.93
CA ASP A 141 27.59 -23.52 -11.17
C ASP A 141 26.50 -24.22 -10.35
N LEU A 142 25.30 -23.59 -10.21
CA LEU A 142 24.15 -24.12 -9.49
C LEU A 142 22.98 -24.35 -10.45
N THR A 143 22.14 -25.32 -10.12
CA THR A 143 20.90 -25.60 -10.86
C THR A 143 19.68 -24.97 -10.17
N PHE A 144 18.74 -24.48 -10.97
CA PHE A 144 17.50 -23.85 -10.51
C PHE A 144 16.28 -24.62 -11.00
N PRO A 145 15.06 -24.38 -10.43
CA PRO A 145 13.87 -25.15 -10.74
C PRO A 145 13.50 -25.23 -12.23
N GLU A 146 13.75 -24.19 -13.02
CA GLU A 146 13.48 -24.19 -14.45
C GLU A 146 14.36 -25.20 -15.21
N GLN A 147 15.58 -25.43 -14.72
CA GLN A 147 16.56 -26.31 -15.35
C GLN A 147 16.47 -27.75 -14.87
N ALA A 148 16.22 -27.97 -13.57
CA ALA A 148 16.33 -29.27 -12.94
C ALA A 148 15.05 -29.73 -12.17
N GLY A 149 13.99 -28.93 -12.18
CA GLY A 149 12.75 -29.26 -11.48
C GLY A 149 12.97 -29.52 -10.00
N GLU A 150 12.46 -30.66 -9.51
CA GLU A 150 12.58 -31.08 -8.10
C GLU A 150 14.03 -31.46 -7.69
N GLN A 151 14.95 -31.58 -8.64
CA GLN A 151 16.36 -31.89 -8.39
C GLN A 151 17.28 -30.66 -8.39
N ALA A 152 16.68 -29.45 -8.43
CA ALA A 152 17.42 -28.21 -8.41
C ALA A 152 18.24 -28.05 -7.11
N ASP A 153 19.44 -27.48 -7.23
CA ASP A 153 20.28 -27.13 -6.08
C ASP A 153 19.63 -26.04 -5.22
N ILE A 154 18.91 -25.10 -5.88
CA ILE A 154 18.26 -23.96 -5.22
C ILE A 154 16.74 -24.11 -5.28
N LEU A 155 16.09 -23.93 -4.14
CA LEU A 155 14.65 -23.89 -4.03
C LEU A 155 14.16 -22.45 -4.18
N VAL A 156 13.10 -22.23 -4.98
CA VAL A 156 12.58 -20.89 -5.23
C VAL A 156 11.07 -20.87 -5.03
N ALA A 157 10.57 -19.89 -4.25
CA ALA A 157 9.16 -19.73 -3.95
C ALA A 157 8.73 -18.26 -3.94
N HIS A 158 7.44 -18.03 -4.07
CA HIS A 158 6.76 -16.77 -3.82
C HIS A 158 5.86 -16.90 -2.59
N CYS A 159 5.92 -15.92 -1.69
CA CYS A 159 5.05 -15.87 -0.53
C CYS A 159 4.61 -14.41 -0.29
N PRO A 160 3.55 -13.92 -0.98
CA PRO A 160 3.16 -12.53 -0.90
C PRO A 160 2.66 -12.15 0.48
N GLU A 161 2.99 -10.93 0.90
CA GLU A 161 2.49 -10.40 2.16
C GLU A 161 1.04 -9.92 2.04
N ARG A 162 0.22 -10.19 3.07
CA ARG A 162 -1.23 -9.95 3.09
C ARG A 162 -1.69 -9.27 4.38
N VAL A 163 -0.88 -8.36 4.91
CA VAL A 163 -1.15 -7.65 6.18
C VAL A 163 -1.67 -6.24 5.95
N LEU A 164 -2.37 -5.73 6.95
CA LEU A 164 -2.86 -4.36 7.01
C LEU A 164 -1.88 -3.48 7.81
N PRO A 165 -1.41 -2.35 7.28
CA PRO A 165 -0.65 -1.37 8.06
C PRO A 165 -1.36 -1.00 9.36
N GLY A 166 -0.60 -0.95 10.46
CA GLY A 166 -1.12 -0.76 11.82
C GLY A 166 -1.51 -2.06 12.54
N LYS A 167 -1.46 -3.23 11.85
CA LYS A 167 -1.70 -4.57 12.42
C LYS A 167 -0.71 -5.61 11.91
N VAL A 168 0.41 -5.16 11.35
CA VAL A 168 1.36 -6.02 10.63
C VAL A 168 1.82 -7.18 11.49
N LEU A 169 2.32 -6.95 12.71
CA LEU A 169 2.83 -8.02 13.58
C LEU A 169 1.77 -9.06 13.95
N GLN A 170 0.56 -8.62 14.25
CA GLN A 170 -0.53 -9.51 14.58
C GLN A 170 -0.93 -10.36 13.37
N GLU A 171 -1.10 -9.73 12.21
CA GLU A 171 -1.59 -10.39 11.00
C GLU A 171 -0.52 -11.26 10.34
N LEU A 172 0.78 -10.96 10.49
CA LEU A 172 1.88 -11.85 10.11
C LEU A 172 1.76 -13.23 10.75
N ILE A 173 1.29 -13.27 12.00
CA ILE A 173 1.16 -14.51 12.79
C ILE A 173 -0.18 -15.19 12.54
N SER A 174 -1.29 -14.43 12.50
CA SER A 174 -2.64 -14.96 12.52
C SER A 174 -3.22 -15.30 11.15
N ASN A 175 -2.80 -14.58 10.09
CA ASN A 175 -3.38 -14.77 8.76
C ASN A 175 -2.85 -16.04 8.08
N ASP A 176 -3.71 -16.64 7.23
CA ASP A 176 -3.29 -17.66 6.30
C ASP A 176 -2.26 -17.10 5.31
N ARG A 177 -1.22 -17.91 5.00
CA ARG A 177 -0.24 -17.59 3.96
C ARG A 177 -0.43 -18.44 2.73
N ILE A 178 -0.37 -17.79 1.57
CA ILE A 178 -0.32 -18.46 0.28
C ILE A 178 1.17 -18.64 -0.08
N ILE A 179 1.59 -19.87 -0.34
CA ILE A 179 2.98 -20.22 -0.57
C ILE A 179 3.10 -20.93 -1.92
N GLY A 180 3.68 -20.26 -2.89
CA GLY A 180 3.82 -20.75 -4.25
C GLY A 180 5.26 -21.10 -4.59
N GLY A 181 5.61 -22.38 -4.60
CA GLY A 181 6.92 -22.83 -5.10
C GLY A 181 6.99 -22.92 -6.61
N MET A 182 8.18 -22.78 -7.17
CA MET A 182 8.44 -23.18 -8.56
C MET A 182 8.43 -24.70 -8.71
N THR A 183 8.65 -25.43 -7.60
CA THR A 183 8.46 -26.89 -7.47
C THR A 183 7.67 -27.20 -6.19
N GLN A 184 7.19 -28.44 -6.05
CA GLN A 184 6.51 -28.86 -4.82
C GLN A 184 7.47 -28.83 -3.62
N LEU A 185 8.73 -29.24 -3.82
CA LEU A 185 9.76 -29.17 -2.79
C LEU A 185 10.00 -27.73 -2.32
N SER A 186 10.01 -26.76 -3.26
CA SER A 186 10.14 -25.34 -2.94
C SER A 186 8.96 -24.83 -2.12
N SER A 187 7.69 -25.23 -2.44
CA SER A 187 6.52 -24.88 -1.67
C SER A 187 6.60 -25.43 -0.24
N THR A 188 6.94 -26.70 -0.12
CA THR A 188 7.03 -27.37 1.18
C THR A 188 8.16 -26.79 2.05
N ALA A 189 9.30 -26.47 1.48
CA ALA A 189 10.42 -25.85 2.19
C ALA A 189 10.03 -24.45 2.73
N ALA A 190 9.41 -23.62 1.88
CA ALA A 190 8.93 -22.31 2.29
C ALA A 190 7.81 -22.41 3.34
N SER A 191 6.88 -23.34 3.19
CA SER A 191 5.82 -23.64 4.17
C SER A 191 6.42 -24.00 5.54
N ASN A 192 7.44 -24.84 5.57
CA ASN A 192 8.12 -25.23 6.80
C ASN A 192 8.84 -24.04 7.46
N LEU A 193 9.41 -23.12 6.68
CA LEU A 193 10.03 -21.91 7.20
C LEU A 193 8.98 -21.01 7.88
N TYR A 194 7.87 -20.67 7.20
CA TYR A 194 6.85 -19.80 7.75
C TYR A 194 6.06 -20.41 8.92
N LYS A 195 5.87 -21.73 8.97
CA LYS A 195 5.28 -22.44 10.11
C LYS A 195 6.03 -22.27 11.44
N THR A 196 7.21 -21.67 11.43
CA THR A 196 7.92 -21.33 12.66
C THR A 196 7.20 -20.28 13.49
N PHE A 197 6.41 -19.41 12.88
CA PHE A 197 5.65 -18.37 13.57
C PHE A 197 4.18 -18.24 13.13
N VAL A 198 3.83 -18.67 11.92
CA VAL A 198 2.46 -18.56 11.40
C VAL A 198 1.55 -19.54 12.11
N GLN A 199 0.49 -19.03 12.71
CA GLN A 199 -0.58 -19.79 13.35
C GLN A 199 -1.76 -20.09 12.41
N GLY A 200 -1.93 -19.26 11.37
CA GLY A 200 -2.85 -19.53 10.28
C GLY A 200 -2.41 -20.69 9.39
N GLY A 201 -3.18 -20.98 8.34
CA GLY A 201 -2.84 -21.99 7.35
C GLY A 201 -1.67 -21.56 6.45
N CYS A 202 -0.70 -22.43 6.21
CA CYS A 202 0.27 -22.28 5.13
C CYS A 202 -0.23 -23.10 3.94
N ILE A 203 -0.84 -22.43 2.97
CA ILE A 203 -1.54 -23.05 1.84
C ILE A 203 -0.59 -23.11 0.65
N GLU A 204 -0.19 -24.31 0.26
CA GLU A 204 0.76 -24.55 -0.81
C GLU A 204 0.10 -24.50 -2.18
N THR A 205 0.76 -23.85 -3.15
CA THR A 205 0.38 -23.74 -4.56
C THR A 205 1.63 -23.53 -5.42
N ASN A 206 1.48 -23.14 -6.69
CA ASN A 206 2.60 -22.75 -7.55
C ASN A 206 2.87 -21.24 -7.48
N ALA A 207 4.06 -20.80 -7.89
CA ALA A 207 4.51 -19.41 -7.83
C ALA A 207 3.56 -18.44 -8.56
N ARG A 208 3.13 -18.77 -9.77
CA ARG A 208 2.23 -17.91 -10.56
C ARG A 208 0.86 -17.71 -9.91
N THR A 209 0.31 -18.78 -9.32
CA THR A 209 -0.96 -18.70 -8.59
C THR A 209 -0.81 -17.84 -7.32
N ALA A 210 0.28 -17.96 -6.59
CA ALA A 210 0.54 -17.15 -5.40
C ALA A 210 0.71 -15.65 -5.74
N GLU A 211 1.45 -15.33 -6.81
CA GLU A 211 1.59 -13.97 -7.34
C GLU A 211 0.22 -13.40 -7.72
N MET A 212 -0.56 -14.14 -8.52
CA MET A 212 -1.87 -13.71 -8.97
C MET A 212 -2.87 -13.57 -7.84
N CYS A 213 -2.79 -14.40 -6.81
CA CYS A 213 -3.69 -14.34 -5.64
C CYS A 213 -3.62 -12.96 -4.97
N LYS A 214 -2.41 -12.47 -4.68
CA LYS A 214 -2.21 -11.13 -4.10
C LYS A 214 -2.75 -10.01 -4.99
N LEU A 215 -2.43 -10.05 -6.27
CA LEU A 215 -2.91 -9.06 -7.24
C LEU A 215 -4.44 -9.08 -7.37
N THR A 216 -5.04 -10.27 -7.32
CA THR A 216 -6.50 -10.45 -7.37
C THR A 216 -7.20 -9.84 -6.17
N GLU A 217 -6.68 -10.00 -4.96
CA GLU A 217 -7.24 -9.42 -3.75
C GLU A 217 -7.32 -7.88 -3.84
N ASN A 218 -6.24 -7.25 -4.27
CA ASN A 218 -6.21 -5.80 -4.43
C ASN A 218 -7.05 -5.32 -5.61
N SER A 219 -7.05 -6.04 -6.73
CA SER A 219 -7.92 -5.73 -7.88
C SER A 219 -9.41 -5.90 -7.57
N PHE A 220 -9.79 -6.93 -6.81
CA PHE A 220 -11.16 -7.10 -6.35
C PHE A 220 -11.61 -5.90 -5.51
N ARG A 221 -10.76 -5.44 -4.59
CA ARG A 221 -11.05 -4.28 -3.77
C ARG A 221 -11.17 -3.01 -4.61
N ASP A 222 -10.25 -2.80 -5.55
CA ASP A 222 -10.25 -1.67 -6.47
C ASP A 222 -11.52 -1.59 -7.33
N VAL A 223 -11.94 -2.72 -7.91
CA VAL A 223 -13.18 -2.83 -8.70
C VAL A 223 -14.41 -2.48 -7.86
N ASN A 224 -14.48 -2.93 -6.60
CA ASN A 224 -15.59 -2.63 -5.72
C ASN A 224 -15.63 -1.15 -5.31
N ILE A 225 -14.45 -0.51 -5.15
CA ILE A 225 -14.38 0.93 -4.90
C ILE A 225 -14.79 1.70 -6.17
N ALA A 226 -14.34 1.27 -7.35
CA ALA A 226 -14.71 1.89 -8.62
C ALA A 226 -16.23 1.85 -8.83
N PHE A 227 -16.88 0.73 -8.52
CA PHE A 227 -18.33 0.62 -8.58
C PHE A 227 -19.02 1.63 -7.65
N ALA A 228 -18.56 1.79 -6.42
CA ALA A 228 -19.11 2.78 -5.48
C ALA A 228 -18.86 4.22 -5.96
N ASN A 229 -17.67 4.50 -6.52
CA ASN A 229 -17.32 5.80 -7.07
C ASN A 229 -18.17 6.16 -8.29
N GLU A 230 -18.40 5.22 -9.20
CA GLU A 230 -19.27 5.40 -10.37
C GLU A 230 -20.71 5.62 -9.93
N LEU A 231 -21.23 4.83 -8.97
CA LEU A 231 -22.56 5.04 -8.39
C LEU A 231 -22.73 6.44 -7.85
N SER A 232 -21.72 7.01 -7.19
CA SER A 232 -21.81 8.37 -6.63
C SER A 232 -21.94 9.43 -7.74
N ILE A 233 -21.32 9.24 -8.89
CA ILE A 233 -21.44 10.12 -10.07
C ILE A 233 -22.84 9.98 -10.71
N ILE A 234 -23.31 8.75 -10.83
CA ILE A 234 -24.65 8.45 -11.37
C ILE A 234 -25.74 9.05 -10.47
N CYS A 235 -25.61 8.88 -9.15
CA CYS A 235 -26.58 9.39 -8.16
C CYS A 235 -26.63 10.91 -8.19
N ASP A 236 -25.49 11.59 -8.27
CA ASP A 236 -25.40 13.04 -8.42
C ASP A 236 -26.20 13.51 -9.66
N LYS A 237 -25.99 12.85 -10.80
CA LYS A 237 -26.71 13.15 -12.05
C LYS A 237 -28.22 12.94 -11.97
N LEU A 238 -28.67 12.02 -11.13
CA LEU A 238 -30.08 11.61 -10.98
C LEU A 238 -30.76 12.25 -9.74
N ASP A 239 -30.08 13.12 -9.01
CA ASP A 239 -30.55 13.73 -7.77
C ASP A 239 -30.94 12.66 -6.71
N ILE A 240 -30.08 11.64 -6.55
CA ILE A 240 -30.23 10.55 -5.59
C ILE A 240 -29.14 10.64 -4.53
N ASN A 241 -29.51 10.47 -3.25
CA ASN A 241 -28.53 10.35 -2.17
C ASN A 241 -27.83 8.99 -2.26
N VAL A 242 -26.54 9.01 -2.64
CA VAL A 242 -25.74 7.78 -2.79
C VAL A 242 -25.57 7.00 -1.49
N TRP A 243 -25.50 7.67 -0.36
CA TRP A 243 -25.34 7.04 0.96
C TRP A 243 -26.58 6.24 1.34
N GLU A 244 -27.76 6.83 1.14
CA GLU A 244 -29.02 6.14 1.32
C GLU A 244 -29.18 4.96 0.37
N LEU A 245 -28.89 5.16 -0.92
CA LEU A 245 -28.92 4.09 -1.92
C LEU A 245 -28.04 2.91 -1.48
N ILE A 246 -26.79 3.15 -1.11
CA ILE A 246 -25.84 2.09 -0.68
C ILE A 246 -26.35 1.42 0.59
N ALA A 247 -26.84 2.17 1.57
CA ALA A 247 -27.39 1.60 2.80
C ALA A 247 -28.58 0.67 2.53
N LEU A 248 -29.49 1.06 1.64
CA LEU A 248 -30.65 0.27 1.25
C LEU A 248 -30.25 -0.96 0.42
N ALA A 249 -29.37 -0.80 -0.58
CA ALA A 249 -28.89 -1.89 -1.42
C ALA A 249 -28.16 -2.97 -0.61
N ASN A 250 -27.35 -2.57 0.37
CA ASN A 250 -26.61 -3.48 1.26
C ASN A 250 -27.51 -4.25 2.24
N ARG A 251 -28.82 -3.96 2.32
CA ARG A 251 -29.77 -4.82 3.04
C ARG A 251 -30.02 -6.14 2.32
N HIS A 252 -29.69 -6.22 1.02
CA HIS A 252 -29.80 -7.47 0.28
C HIS A 252 -28.63 -8.40 0.68
N PRO A 253 -28.89 -9.66 1.06
CA PRO A 253 -27.92 -10.54 1.71
C PRO A 253 -26.69 -10.91 0.84
N ARG A 254 -26.74 -10.66 -0.46
CA ARG A 254 -25.63 -10.92 -1.41
C ARG A 254 -24.97 -9.65 -1.94
N VAL A 255 -25.26 -8.49 -1.36
CA VAL A 255 -24.74 -7.18 -1.80
C VAL A 255 -23.95 -6.55 -0.67
N ASN A 256 -22.75 -6.11 -0.98
CA ASN A 256 -21.87 -5.38 -0.05
C ASN A 256 -21.09 -4.32 -0.81
N ILE A 257 -21.78 -3.22 -1.16
CA ILE A 257 -21.21 -2.07 -1.84
C ILE A 257 -20.35 -1.30 -0.85
N LEU A 258 -19.12 -0.97 -1.26
CA LEU A 258 -18.21 -0.14 -0.48
C LEU A 258 -18.66 1.34 -0.50
N GLN A 259 -17.96 2.18 0.26
CA GLN A 259 -18.24 3.60 0.29
C GLN A 259 -17.49 4.30 -0.84
N PRO A 260 -18.11 5.26 -1.55
CA PRO A 260 -17.42 6.11 -2.51
C PRO A 260 -16.42 7.04 -1.81
N GLY A 261 -15.40 7.48 -2.55
CA GLY A 261 -14.37 8.40 -2.07
C GLY A 261 -13.91 9.36 -3.17
N PRO A 262 -12.89 10.19 -2.90
CA PRO A 262 -12.34 11.12 -3.89
C PRO A 262 -11.46 10.45 -4.94
N GLY A 263 -11.28 9.14 -4.86
CA GLY A 263 -10.40 8.31 -5.66
C GLY A 263 -9.75 7.23 -4.81
N VAL A 264 -8.74 6.55 -5.35
CA VAL A 264 -7.98 5.50 -4.66
C VAL A 264 -6.50 5.85 -4.63
N GLY A 265 -5.95 5.93 -3.42
CA GLY A 265 -4.54 6.18 -3.18
C GLY A 265 -3.82 5.02 -2.50
N GLY A 266 -2.59 5.27 -2.05
CA GLY A 266 -1.72 4.29 -1.41
C GLY A 266 -0.96 3.42 -2.40
N HIS A 267 -0.06 2.57 -1.87
CA HIS A 267 0.90 1.80 -2.68
C HIS A 267 0.37 0.51 -3.27
N CYS A 268 -0.76 0.00 -2.79
CA CYS A 268 -1.21 -1.34 -3.15
C CYS A 268 -2.38 -1.28 -4.13
N ILE A 269 -3.54 -0.76 -3.69
CA ILE A 269 -4.76 -0.80 -4.50
C ILE A 269 -4.65 0.08 -5.75
N ALA A 270 -3.93 1.20 -5.68
CA ALA A 270 -3.69 2.07 -6.84
C ALA A 270 -2.67 1.49 -7.85
N VAL A 271 -1.85 0.52 -7.44
CA VAL A 271 -0.69 0.02 -8.21
C VAL A 271 -0.90 -1.41 -8.73
N ASP A 272 -1.23 -2.34 -7.86
CA ASP A 272 -1.24 -3.78 -8.16
C ASP A 272 -2.16 -4.18 -9.33
N PRO A 273 -3.36 -3.58 -9.51
CA PRO A 273 -4.21 -3.88 -10.65
C PRO A 273 -3.53 -3.62 -12.00
N TRP A 274 -2.67 -2.61 -12.07
CA TRP A 274 -1.92 -2.31 -13.29
C TRP A 274 -0.93 -3.42 -13.67
N PHE A 275 -0.42 -4.20 -12.70
CA PHE A 275 0.42 -5.36 -13.01
C PHE A 275 -0.34 -6.45 -13.77
N ILE A 276 -1.63 -6.65 -13.45
CA ILE A 276 -2.49 -7.55 -14.23
C ILE A 276 -2.75 -6.97 -15.62
N VAL A 277 -3.08 -5.67 -15.70
CA VAL A 277 -3.34 -4.98 -16.97
C VAL A 277 -2.11 -5.00 -17.88
N ALA A 278 -0.92 -4.72 -17.35
CA ALA A 278 0.33 -4.75 -18.10
C ALA A 278 0.64 -6.15 -18.67
N LYS A 279 0.35 -7.20 -17.90
CA LYS A 279 0.64 -8.59 -18.32
C LYS A 279 -0.39 -9.15 -19.29
N THR A 280 -1.67 -8.74 -19.17
CA THR A 280 -2.79 -9.27 -19.95
C THR A 280 -3.71 -8.13 -20.44
N PRO A 281 -3.19 -7.21 -21.28
CA PRO A 281 -3.89 -5.97 -21.63
C PRO A 281 -5.23 -6.17 -22.36
N GLU A 282 -5.37 -7.24 -23.13
CA GLU A 282 -6.61 -7.54 -23.86
C GLU A 282 -7.68 -8.18 -22.97
N GLN A 283 -7.27 -8.96 -21.97
CA GLN A 283 -8.17 -9.70 -21.08
C GLN A 283 -8.60 -8.89 -19.86
N ALA A 284 -7.73 -8.01 -19.34
CA ALA A 284 -7.95 -7.26 -18.09
C ALA A 284 -8.84 -6.01 -18.29
N ARG A 285 -9.96 -6.15 -19.02
CA ARG A 285 -10.83 -5.03 -19.39
C ARG A 285 -11.52 -4.39 -18.19
N LEU A 286 -12.14 -5.21 -17.33
CA LEU A 286 -12.83 -4.74 -16.13
C LEU A 286 -11.88 -4.08 -15.15
N ILE A 287 -10.72 -4.71 -14.90
CA ILE A 287 -9.70 -4.20 -13.97
C ILE A 287 -9.16 -2.85 -14.45
N ARG A 288 -8.87 -2.72 -15.75
CA ARG A 288 -8.45 -1.46 -16.38
C ARG A 288 -9.51 -0.37 -16.20
N THR A 289 -10.76 -0.65 -16.59
CA THR A 289 -11.85 0.33 -16.48
C THR A 289 -12.08 0.76 -15.03
N ALA A 290 -11.99 -0.15 -14.07
CA ALA A 290 -12.09 0.19 -12.66
C ALA A 290 -10.98 1.17 -12.23
N ARG A 291 -9.73 0.95 -12.66
CA ARG A 291 -8.65 1.91 -12.41
C ARG A 291 -8.93 3.27 -13.06
N GLU A 292 -9.36 3.28 -14.31
CA GLU A 292 -9.70 4.52 -15.03
C GLU A 292 -10.83 5.30 -14.31
N VAL A 293 -11.86 4.62 -13.80
CA VAL A 293 -12.93 5.23 -12.99
C VAL A 293 -12.36 5.84 -11.70
N ASN A 294 -11.54 5.10 -10.97
CA ASN A 294 -10.95 5.57 -9.72
C ASN A 294 -9.96 6.72 -9.94
N ASP A 295 -9.18 6.69 -11.02
CA ASP A 295 -8.20 7.71 -11.36
C ASP A 295 -8.86 9.00 -11.91
N ALA A 296 -10.05 8.89 -12.52
CA ALA A 296 -10.84 10.03 -12.98
C ALA A 296 -11.66 10.71 -11.86
N LYS A 297 -11.88 10.03 -10.72
CA LYS A 297 -12.72 10.55 -9.64
C LYS A 297 -12.24 11.88 -9.06
N PRO A 298 -10.95 12.15 -8.85
CA PRO A 298 -10.47 13.46 -8.38
C PRO A 298 -10.89 14.62 -9.28
N GLU A 299 -10.89 14.44 -10.61
CA GLU A 299 -11.32 15.49 -11.56
C GLU A 299 -12.81 15.80 -11.39
N TRP A 300 -13.64 14.76 -11.29
CA TRP A 300 -15.05 14.96 -11.01
C TRP A 300 -15.29 15.75 -9.72
N VAL A 301 -14.53 15.46 -8.64
CA VAL A 301 -14.63 16.23 -7.38
C VAL A 301 -14.26 17.71 -7.61
N ILE A 302 -13.20 17.97 -8.37
CA ILE A 302 -12.78 19.34 -8.70
C ILE A 302 -13.87 20.06 -9.48
N ASP A 303 -14.50 19.40 -10.45
CA ASP A 303 -15.60 19.98 -11.23
C ASP A 303 -16.81 20.33 -10.34
N GLN A 304 -17.16 19.48 -9.37
CA GLN A 304 -18.21 19.78 -8.38
C GLN A 304 -17.86 21.02 -7.55
N VAL A 305 -16.61 21.15 -7.12
CA VAL A 305 -16.12 22.34 -6.42
C VAL A 305 -16.28 23.60 -7.27
N LYS A 306 -15.91 23.54 -8.55
CA LYS A 306 -16.04 24.69 -9.49
C LYS A 306 -17.49 25.10 -9.70
N ILE A 307 -18.39 24.11 -9.84
CA ILE A 307 -19.84 24.38 -9.92
C ILE A 307 -20.31 25.10 -8.66
N LYS A 308 -19.92 24.65 -7.49
CA LYS A 308 -20.32 25.26 -6.21
C LYS A 308 -19.76 26.68 -6.05
N ILE A 309 -18.53 26.91 -6.48
CA ILE A 309 -17.93 28.26 -6.51
C ILE A 309 -18.76 29.17 -7.43
N ALA A 310 -19.16 28.70 -8.60
CA ALA A 310 -19.97 29.49 -9.52
C ALA A 310 -21.35 29.83 -8.93
N GLU A 311 -22.03 28.88 -8.28
CA GLU A 311 -23.29 29.10 -7.57
C GLU A 311 -23.13 30.13 -6.44
N PHE A 312 -22.05 30.00 -5.66
CA PHE A 312 -21.73 30.92 -4.58
C PHE A 312 -21.53 32.37 -5.12
N LEU A 313 -20.77 32.52 -6.21
CA LEU A 313 -20.54 33.83 -6.83
C LEU A 313 -21.81 34.44 -7.44
N GLN A 314 -22.73 33.63 -7.96
CA GLN A 314 -24.05 34.12 -8.42
C GLN A 314 -24.87 34.68 -7.26
N ALA A 315 -24.79 34.09 -6.08
CA ALA A 315 -25.48 34.57 -4.86
C ALA A 315 -24.75 35.78 -4.22
N HIS A 316 -23.45 35.99 -4.54
CA HIS A 316 -22.62 37.04 -3.95
C HIS A 316 -21.91 37.84 -5.07
N PRO A 317 -22.69 38.66 -5.84
CA PRO A 317 -22.16 39.38 -7.01
C PRO A 317 -21.12 40.45 -6.66
N GLU A 318 -20.94 40.77 -5.40
CA GLU A 318 -19.88 41.68 -4.90
C GLU A 318 -18.50 40.97 -4.80
N LYS A 319 -18.45 39.61 -4.86
CA LYS A 319 -17.23 38.82 -4.77
C LYS A 319 -16.76 38.39 -6.13
N THR A 320 -15.45 38.14 -6.23
CA THR A 320 -14.77 37.49 -7.34
C THR A 320 -14.23 36.13 -6.90
N ILE A 321 -13.77 35.30 -7.82
CA ILE A 321 -13.15 34.00 -7.51
C ILE A 321 -11.94 34.15 -6.57
N GLN A 322 -11.28 35.31 -6.59
CA GLN A 322 -10.12 35.62 -5.76
C GLN A 322 -10.51 35.85 -4.28
N ASP A 323 -11.77 36.17 -4.03
CA ASP A 323 -12.31 36.46 -2.70
C ASP A 323 -12.95 35.21 -2.05
N VAL A 324 -13.07 34.08 -2.81
CA VAL A 324 -13.66 32.84 -2.31
C VAL A 324 -12.67 32.11 -1.42
N THR A 325 -13.12 31.78 -0.21
CA THR A 325 -12.36 31.03 0.78
C THR A 325 -12.81 29.57 0.80
N VAL A 326 -11.89 28.65 0.50
CA VAL A 326 -12.17 27.21 0.45
C VAL A 326 -11.38 26.48 1.53
N ALA A 327 -12.02 25.52 2.22
CA ALA A 327 -11.37 24.63 3.17
C ALA A 327 -11.51 23.15 2.73
N CYS A 328 -10.39 22.44 2.69
CA CYS A 328 -10.30 21.02 2.42
C CYS A 328 -9.97 20.25 3.71
N TYR A 329 -10.81 19.31 4.08
CA TYR A 329 -10.66 18.49 5.28
C TYR A 329 -10.15 17.10 4.91
N GLY A 330 -8.92 16.80 5.35
CA GLY A 330 -8.20 15.57 5.09
C GLY A 330 -7.32 15.60 3.85
N LEU A 331 -6.07 15.15 4.01
CA LEU A 331 -5.08 14.98 2.93
C LEU A 331 -4.61 13.54 2.78
N ALA A 332 -4.73 12.71 3.83
CA ALA A 332 -4.29 11.33 3.79
C ALA A 332 -5.07 10.50 2.76
N PHE A 333 -4.52 9.39 2.30
CA PHE A 333 -5.22 8.55 1.32
C PHE A 333 -6.35 7.71 1.95
N LYS A 334 -6.41 7.60 3.27
CA LYS A 334 -7.50 6.98 4.04
C LYS A 334 -7.62 7.61 5.43
N PRO A 335 -8.76 7.41 6.15
CA PRO A 335 -8.95 7.93 7.49
C PRO A 335 -7.92 7.46 8.52
N ASP A 336 -7.60 8.33 9.48
CA ASP A 336 -6.86 8.06 10.71
C ASP A 336 -5.42 7.58 10.52
N ILE A 337 -4.76 8.04 9.46
CA ILE A 337 -3.34 7.82 9.19
C ILE A 337 -2.66 9.12 8.73
N ASP A 338 -1.33 9.13 8.76
CA ASP A 338 -0.46 10.21 8.28
C ASP A 338 0.13 9.98 6.86
N ASP A 339 -0.28 8.90 6.18
CA ASP A 339 0.26 8.53 4.88
C ASP A 339 -0.42 9.29 3.74
N LEU A 340 0.37 10.14 3.08
CA LEU A 340 -0.07 11.01 1.98
C LEU A 340 0.27 10.47 0.58
N ARG A 341 0.89 9.28 0.49
CA ARG A 341 1.38 8.73 -0.77
C ARG A 341 0.23 8.42 -1.72
N GLU A 342 0.35 8.87 -2.97
CA GLU A 342 -0.68 8.70 -4.01
C GLU A 342 -2.08 9.13 -3.56
N SER A 343 -2.17 10.11 -2.64
CA SER A 343 -3.46 10.57 -2.13
C SER A 343 -4.24 11.35 -3.17
N PRO A 344 -5.47 10.93 -3.50
CA PRO A 344 -6.39 11.71 -4.34
C PRO A 344 -6.70 13.09 -3.75
N ALA A 345 -6.82 13.18 -2.41
CA ALA A 345 -7.08 14.44 -1.71
C ALA A 345 -5.95 15.45 -1.96
N MET A 346 -4.69 15.00 -1.90
CA MET A 346 -3.55 15.86 -2.24
C MET A 346 -3.58 16.33 -3.69
N ALA A 347 -3.95 15.45 -4.63
CA ALA A 347 -4.06 15.82 -6.04
C ALA A 347 -5.14 16.89 -6.27
N ILE A 348 -6.30 16.74 -5.62
CA ILE A 348 -7.39 17.72 -5.65
C ILE A 348 -6.93 19.07 -5.10
N VAL A 349 -6.36 19.09 -3.89
CA VAL A 349 -5.88 20.32 -3.23
C VAL A 349 -4.84 21.03 -4.08
N LYS A 350 -3.87 20.28 -4.65
CA LYS A 350 -2.84 20.83 -5.54
C LYS A 350 -3.42 21.49 -6.80
N LYS A 351 -4.48 20.91 -7.38
CA LYS A 351 -5.13 21.51 -8.56
C LYS A 351 -5.94 22.73 -8.19
N LEU A 352 -6.73 22.68 -7.13
CA LEU A 352 -7.51 23.83 -6.64
C LEU A 352 -6.63 25.01 -6.25
N SER A 353 -5.43 24.78 -5.72
CA SER A 353 -4.49 25.85 -5.34
C SER A 353 -3.99 26.69 -6.51
N LYS A 354 -4.10 26.19 -7.74
CA LYS A 354 -3.71 26.96 -8.94
C LYS A 354 -4.77 27.98 -9.36
N GLU A 355 -6.00 27.80 -8.91
CA GLU A 355 -7.15 28.59 -9.32
C GLU A 355 -7.67 29.52 -8.20
N LEU A 356 -7.34 29.20 -6.94
CA LEU A 356 -7.84 29.90 -5.75
C LEU A 356 -6.73 30.61 -5.01
N ASN A 357 -6.98 31.81 -4.50
CA ASN A 357 -6.03 32.55 -3.67
C ASN A 357 -6.07 32.17 -2.19
N SER A 358 -7.21 31.72 -1.70
CA SER A 358 -7.44 31.35 -0.29
C SER A 358 -7.88 29.90 -0.14
N LEU A 359 -6.90 28.99 0.00
CA LEU A 359 -7.14 27.57 0.19
C LEU A 359 -6.56 27.13 1.53
N TYR A 360 -7.45 26.69 2.43
CA TYR A 360 -7.07 26.14 3.71
C TYR A 360 -7.15 24.61 3.69
N VAL A 361 -6.27 23.96 4.42
CA VAL A 361 -6.23 22.50 4.58
C VAL A 361 -6.23 22.18 6.06
N ILE A 362 -7.07 21.24 6.45
CA ILE A 362 -7.15 20.71 7.80
C ILE A 362 -6.81 19.22 7.76
N GLU A 363 -5.64 18.83 8.29
CA GLU A 363 -5.19 17.44 8.38
C GLU A 363 -4.62 17.18 9.78
N PRO A 364 -5.37 16.46 10.65
CA PRO A 364 -4.98 16.29 12.05
C PRO A 364 -3.74 15.42 12.25
N ASN A 365 -3.36 14.62 11.25
CA ASN A 365 -2.29 13.63 11.36
C ASN A 365 -0.93 14.11 10.85
N ILE A 366 -0.81 15.39 10.40
CA ILE A 366 0.47 15.98 9.99
C ILE A 366 0.71 17.31 10.70
N ASN A 367 2.00 17.63 10.90
CA ASN A 367 2.40 18.89 11.54
C ASN A 367 2.84 19.97 10.54
N GLU A 368 3.12 19.59 9.29
CA GLU A 368 3.54 20.50 8.21
C GLU A 368 3.06 20.02 6.84
N LEU A 369 2.88 20.95 5.91
CA LEU A 369 2.55 20.62 4.54
C LEU A 369 3.69 19.83 3.88
N PRO A 370 3.36 18.80 3.07
CA PRO A 370 4.34 18.11 2.26
C PRO A 370 4.97 19.06 1.24
N ASN A 371 6.23 18.79 0.84
CA ASN A 371 6.98 19.65 -0.09
C ASN A 371 6.23 19.94 -1.39
N LEU A 372 5.39 19.01 -1.85
CA LEU A 372 4.56 19.15 -3.04
C LEU A 372 3.56 20.32 -2.98
N LEU A 373 3.18 20.75 -1.76
CA LEU A 373 2.19 21.80 -1.48
C LEU A 373 2.81 23.06 -0.87
N LYS A 374 4.09 23.06 -0.48
CA LYS A 374 4.76 24.19 0.24
C LYS A 374 4.88 25.47 -0.56
N ASP A 375 5.03 25.38 -1.88
CA ASP A 375 5.22 26.53 -2.77
C ASP A 375 3.89 27.12 -3.31
N SER A 376 2.77 26.75 -2.70
CA SER A 376 1.43 27.16 -3.09
C SER A 376 0.81 28.11 -2.06
N ASN A 377 -0.30 28.74 -2.43
CA ASN A 377 -1.13 29.57 -1.55
C ASN A 377 -1.98 28.77 -0.55
N ILE A 378 -1.58 27.53 -0.27
CA ILE A 378 -2.23 26.61 0.67
C ILE A 378 -1.76 26.93 2.10
N ARG A 379 -2.68 26.96 3.04
CA ARG A 379 -2.39 27.13 4.46
C ARG A 379 -2.89 25.91 5.25
N LEU A 380 -1.97 25.21 5.91
CA LEU A 380 -2.34 24.18 6.88
C LEU A 380 -2.78 24.89 8.17
N ILE A 381 -3.98 24.60 8.62
CA ILE A 381 -4.54 25.13 9.86
C ILE A 381 -5.13 24.01 10.72
N ASP A 382 -5.25 24.25 12.00
CA ASP A 382 -5.92 23.30 12.88
C ASP A 382 -7.46 23.43 12.83
N LEU A 383 -8.14 22.47 13.46
CA LEU A 383 -9.60 22.41 13.46
C LEU A 383 -10.25 23.60 14.20
N ASN A 384 -9.58 24.15 15.23
CA ASN A 384 -10.12 25.27 16.01
C ASN A 384 -9.97 26.58 15.23
N ASP A 385 -8.86 26.75 14.53
CA ASP A 385 -8.65 27.89 13.63
C ASP A 385 -9.66 27.88 12.49
N ALA A 386 -9.93 26.70 11.90
CA ALA A 386 -10.92 26.55 10.84
C ALA A 386 -12.34 27.04 11.26
N LYS A 387 -12.72 26.78 12.51
CA LYS A 387 -14.02 27.24 13.06
C LYS A 387 -14.12 28.75 13.24
N GLN A 388 -13.00 29.44 13.35
CA GLN A 388 -12.98 30.90 13.55
C GLN A 388 -12.95 31.65 12.21
N LEU A 389 -12.63 30.95 11.11
CA LEU A 389 -12.58 31.52 9.79
C LEU A 389 -13.98 31.53 9.12
N ASN A 390 -14.28 32.61 8.40
CA ASN A 390 -15.45 32.63 7.53
C ASN A 390 -15.14 31.89 6.22
N ILE A 391 -15.34 30.58 6.22
CA ILE A 391 -15.13 29.72 5.06
C ILE A 391 -16.41 29.77 4.20
N ASP A 392 -16.24 30.04 2.92
CA ASP A 392 -17.34 30.08 1.95
C ASP A 392 -17.71 28.70 1.44
N ILE A 393 -16.71 27.80 1.25
CA ILE A 393 -16.93 26.43 0.73
C ILE A 393 -16.09 25.42 1.51
N ASN A 394 -16.74 24.35 1.98
CA ASN A 394 -16.10 23.22 2.66
C ASN A 394 -16.09 21.98 1.79
N ILE A 395 -14.96 21.24 1.79
CA ILE A 395 -14.78 20.00 1.04
C ILE A 395 -14.22 18.96 2.00
N VAL A 396 -14.97 17.89 2.30
CA VAL A 396 -14.48 16.80 3.17
C VAL A 396 -13.97 15.67 2.31
N LEU A 397 -12.66 15.61 2.13
CA LEU A 397 -11.98 14.64 1.26
C LEU A 397 -11.64 13.33 1.98
N VAL A 398 -11.41 13.38 3.31
CA VAL A 398 -11.11 12.19 4.12
C VAL A 398 -11.89 12.28 5.44
N ALA A 399 -12.63 11.24 5.77
CA ALA A 399 -13.45 11.20 7.00
C ALA A 399 -12.62 10.71 8.21
N HIS A 400 -11.72 11.57 8.73
CA HIS A 400 -11.02 11.29 9.98
C HIS A 400 -12.00 11.28 11.17
N LYS A 401 -11.70 10.52 12.23
CA LYS A 401 -12.51 10.44 13.46
C LYS A 401 -12.67 11.78 14.18
N GLU A 402 -11.75 12.72 13.95
CA GLU A 402 -11.82 14.09 14.45
C GLU A 402 -12.91 14.92 13.76
N PHE A 403 -13.34 14.50 12.55
CA PHE A 403 -14.34 15.19 11.76
C PHE A 403 -15.73 14.62 11.99
N SER A 404 -16.68 15.52 12.23
CA SER A 404 -18.11 15.24 12.19
C SER A 404 -18.83 16.57 11.90
N PHE A 405 -20.02 16.55 11.34
CA PHE A 405 -20.80 17.77 11.06
C PHE A 405 -20.90 18.66 12.31
N THR A 406 -21.23 18.09 13.46
CA THR A 406 -21.31 18.81 14.73
C THR A 406 -19.96 19.40 15.16
N LYS A 407 -18.90 18.67 15.04
CA LYS A 407 -17.55 19.15 15.44
C LYS A 407 -17.01 20.21 14.49
N LEU A 408 -17.30 20.09 13.19
CA LEU A 408 -16.85 21.03 12.17
C LEU A 408 -17.68 22.32 12.15
N GLY A 409 -18.94 22.29 12.62
CA GLY A 409 -19.87 23.41 12.49
C GLY A 409 -20.17 23.72 11.02
N ILE A 410 -20.11 22.72 10.15
CA ILE A 410 -20.34 22.85 8.71
C ILE A 410 -21.85 22.73 8.45
N HIS A 411 -22.39 23.60 7.60
CA HIS A 411 -23.76 23.55 7.11
C HIS A 411 -23.77 22.99 5.67
N ASP A 412 -24.77 22.17 5.34
CA ASP A 412 -24.93 21.54 4.03
C ASP A 412 -24.86 22.51 2.85
N GLU A 413 -25.43 23.71 3.01
CA GLU A 413 -25.42 24.74 1.94
C GLU A 413 -24.04 25.18 1.51
N LYS A 414 -23.02 25.08 2.41
CA LYS A 414 -21.63 25.44 2.16
C LYS A 414 -20.73 24.23 1.89
N THR A 415 -21.28 23.04 1.80
CA THR A 415 -20.50 21.81 1.68
C THR A 415 -20.62 21.22 0.30
N VAL A 416 -19.47 20.92 -0.30
CA VAL A 416 -19.33 20.18 -1.54
C VAL A 416 -18.65 18.87 -1.20
N PHE A 417 -18.93 17.80 -1.89
CA PHE A 417 -18.32 16.50 -1.69
C PHE A 417 -17.97 16.21 -0.21
N CYS A 418 -18.84 15.54 0.47
CA CYS A 418 -18.66 15.23 1.88
C CYS A 418 -18.64 13.72 2.11
N LEU A 419 -17.57 13.23 2.74
CA LEU A 419 -17.44 11.82 3.15
C LEU A 419 -17.97 11.54 4.55
N LEU A 420 -18.43 12.56 5.28
CA LEU A 420 -18.99 12.36 6.61
C LEU A 420 -20.38 11.69 6.49
N LYS A 421 -20.63 10.81 7.44
CA LYS A 421 -21.96 10.21 7.68
C LYS A 421 -22.57 10.90 8.89
N ASP A 422 -23.88 11.14 8.85
CA ASP A 422 -24.65 11.53 10.03
C ASP A 422 -24.68 10.44 11.10
#